data_5e78e2285107b40f045c37dcdad31f98
#
_entry.id   5e78e2285107b40f045c37dcdad31f98
#
_cell.length_a   1.000
_cell.length_b   1.000
_cell.length_c   1.000
_cell.angle_alpha   90.00
_cell.angle_beta   90.00
_cell.angle_gamma   90.00
#
_symmetry.space_group_name_H-M   'P 1'
#
loop_
_entity.id
_entity.type
_entity.pdbx_description
1 polymer ?
#
loop_
_entity_poly.entity_id
_entity_poly.type
_entity_poly.pdbx_seq_one_letter_code
_entity_poly.pdbx_strand_id
1 'polypeptide(L)'
;WVTRRYRMARPEEHRALMVQDAQAFGDSTTSVSIDRSVARTRVEELRVLEEDGNRLGLLLARGQPVRWGGRPVPASQVSGLSVGAEHRGRGVATDLLRAYLAEVHERGAAISTLFPAAVQLYRRAGYEYAGTLTLYEAAARHLPVGWPDGWRALPVPADDPAPLQERFARVAAGRSGQVDRETDWWRQFLLADRGSGPPQVFLVDGPDGPDGWAILAVSSDVSASEVRTSVQVVDWGAASEAGWRSLLTLAAGFSSLEASVHWKGPDPEPLALLVAEQDIRQLRQDRWMARVVDVPGAFAARGYPSGLRGRITIGVSDDTCPWVDGTWTIEVDGGEGKAVRVGDDAEVTTTAAGLAALFAGYHDPRDLATLGVVRGLDQAGVDFLRAMHAGPKPWSPDYY
;
A
#
# COMPACT_ATOMS: atom_id res chain seq x y z
N TRP A 1 -17.82 -0.76 36.25
CA TRP A 1 -17.09 -1.14 35.07
C TRP A 1 -16.88 0.12 34.24
N VAL A 2 -15.63 0.55 34.07
CA VAL A 2 -15.30 1.69 33.21
C VAL A 2 -15.48 1.20 31.78
N THR A 3 -16.36 1.85 31.00
CA THR A 3 -16.66 1.42 29.64
C THR A 3 -15.90 2.28 28.64
N ARG A 4 -14.99 1.68 27.88
CA ARG A 4 -14.34 2.34 26.74
C ARG A 4 -15.34 2.54 25.63
N ARG A 5 -15.32 3.72 25.03
CA ARG A 5 -16.20 4.09 23.92
C ARG A 5 -15.39 4.41 22.68
N TYR A 6 -15.66 3.64 21.62
CA TYR A 6 -15.14 3.90 20.28
C TYR A 6 -16.11 4.80 19.51
N ARG A 7 -15.60 5.83 18.85
CA ARG A 7 -16.41 6.78 18.08
C ARG A 7 -15.61 7.50 16.99
N MET A 8 -16.30 8.12 16.05
CA MET A 8 -15.72 9.12 15.15
C MET A 8 -15.21 10.33 15.95
N ALA A 9 -14.17 10.97 15.45
CA ALA A 9 -13.72 12.24 15.97
C ALA A 9 -14.75 13.35 15.71
N ARG A 10 -14.76 14.38 16.58
CA ARG A 10 -15.54 15.58 16.37
C ARG A 10 -14.73 16.61 15.60
N PRO A 11 -15.35 17.52 14.82
CA PRO A 11 -14.63 18.54 14.06
C PRO A 11 -13.67 19.38 14.90
N GLU A 12 -14.07 19.76 16.10
CA GLU A 12 -13.25 20.54 17.03
C GLU A 12 -12.03 19.81 17.58
N GLU A 13 -12.00 18.49 17.51
CA GLU A 13 -10.88 17.65 17.96
C GLU A 13 -9.79 17.50 16.90
N HIS A 14 -10.09 17.79 15.63
CA HIS A 14 -9.25 17.43 14.48
C HIS A 14 -7.80 17.87 14.66
N ARG A 15 -7.56 19.17 14.93
CA ARG A 15 -6.20 19.70 15.10
C ARG A 15 -5.46 19.04 16.27
N ALA A 16 -6.13 18.85 17.40
CA ALA A 16 -5.54 18.24 18.58
C ALA A 16 -5.17 16.77 18.35
N LEU A 17 -5.95 16.05 17.53
CA LEU A 17 -5.68 14.68 17.14
C LEU A 17 -4.44 14.61 16.23
N MET A 18 -4.28 15.54 15.29
CA MET A 18 -3.08 15.61 14.44
C MET A 18 -1.81 15.93 15.24
N VAL A 19 -1.92 16.78 16.27
CA VAL A 19 -0.80 17.02 17.20
C VAL A 19 -0.44 15.74 17.96
N GLN A 20 -1.42 15.01 18.49
CA GLN A 20 -1.19 13.75 19.20
C GLN A 20 -0.54 12.70 18.30
N ASP A 21 -0.99 12.59 17.05
CA ASP A 21 -0.45 11.66 16.08
C ASP A 21 1.02 11.99 15.78
N ALA A 22 1.32 13.25 15.45
CA ALA A 22 2.67 13.72 15.19
C ALA A 22 3.61 13.45 16.39
N GLN A 23 3.16 13.72 17.62
CA GLN A 23 3.93 13.43 18.83
C GLN A 23 4.21 11.94 19.02
N ALA A 24 3.24 11.08 18.72
CA ALA A 24 3.36 9.64 18.88
C ALA A 24 4.39 9.02 17.93
N PHE A 25 4.53 9.58 16.72
CA PHE A 25 5.47 9.12 15.69
C PHE A 25 6.79 9.91 15.65
N GLY A 26 6.93 10.95 16.48
CA GLY A 26 8.13 11.80 16.50
C GLY A 26 8.22 12.77 15.33
N ASP A 27 7.08 13.07 14.71
CA ASP A 27 6.97 14.02 13.62
C ASP A 27 6.98 15.48 14.12
N SER A 28 7.20 16.41 13.20
CA SER A 28 7.20 17.83 13.51
C SER A 28 5.82 18.33 13.96
N THR A 29 5.79 18.95 15.14
CA THR A 29 4.58 19.58 15.71
C THR A 29 4.51 21.09 15.47
N THR A 30 5.32 21.63 14.54
CA THR A 30 5.21 23.05 14.14
C THR A 30 3.83 23.35 13.56
N SER A 31 3.37 24.58 13.72
CA SER A 31 2.06 25.00 13.19
C SER A 31 1.89 24.65 11.71
N VAL A 32 2.92 24.90 10.90
CA VAL A 32 2.92 24.60 9.46
C VAL A 32 2.79 23.10 9.18
N SER A 33 3.50 22.24 9.94
CA SER A 33 3.38 20.80 9.77
C SER A 33 2.01 20.28 10.16
N ILE A 34 1.45 20.76 11.27
CA ILE A 34 0.11 20.39 11.73
C ILE A 34 -0.96 20.88 10.77
N ASP A 35 -0.86 22.13 10.26
CA ASP A 35 -1.81 22.67 9.26
C ASP A 35 -1.81 21.81 7.99
N ARG A 36 -0.63 21.35 7.55
CA ARG A 36 -0.51 20.41 6.43
C ARG A 36 -1.17 19.06 6.72
N SER A 37 -0.98 18.51 7.92
CA SER A 37 -1.61 17.24 8.32
C SER A 37 -3.13 17.38 8.39
N VAL A 38 -3.65 18.47 8.96
CA VAL A 38 -5.09 18.78 8.97
C VAL A 38 -5.66 18.92 7.56
N ALA A 39 -4.94 19.59 6.64
CA ALA A 39 -5.40 19.73 5.25
C ALA A 39 -5.42 18.40 4.46
N ARG A 40 -4.62 17.41 4.87
CA ARG A 40 -4.51 16.08 4.23
C ARG A 40 -5.38 15.01 4.87
N THR A 41 -6.05 15.30 5.97
CA THR A 41 -6.84 14.33 6.73
C THR A 41 -8.24 14.88 6.90
N ARG A 42 -9.25 14.08 6.58
CA ARG A 42 -10.64 14.43 6.86
C ARG A 42 -10.99 13.98 8.28
N VAL A 43 -11.81 14.74 8.98
CA VAL A 43 -12.24 14.37 10.35
C VAL A 43 -12.97 13.03 10.39
N GLU A 44 -13.68 12.69 9.32
CA GLU A 44 -14.40 11.43 9.15
C GLU A 44 -13.47 10.22 9.04
N GLU A 45 -12.18 10.43 8.78
CA GLU A 45 -11.15 9.38 8.77
C GLU A 45 -10.63 9.06 10.17
N LEU A 46 -10.92 9.93 11.17
CA LEU A 46 -10.38 9.80 12.52
C LEU A 46 -11.36 9.07 13.46
N ARG A 47 -10.81 8.13 14.21
CA ARG A 47 -11.50 7.38 15.27
C ARG A 47 -10.81 7.61 16.59
N VAL A 48 -11.58 7.66 17.64
CA VAL A 48 -11.12 7.92 19.01
C VAL A 48 -11.64 6.82 19.93
N LEU A 49 -10.79 6.32 20.80
CA LEU A 49 -11.20 5.52 21.98
C LEU A 49 -11.11 6.41 23.21
N GLU A 50 -12.21 6.55 23.91
CA GLU A 50 -12.31 7.34 25.13
C GLU A 50 -12.77 6.50 26.31
N GLU A 51 -12.43 6.94 27.52
CA GLU A 51 -12.81 6.36 28.81
C GLU A 51 -13.10 7.51 29.76
N ASP A 52 -14.32 7.59 30.32
CA ASP A 52 -14.76 8.67 31.23
C ASP A 52 -14.50 10.10 30.68
N GLY A 53 -14.72 10.28 29.36
CA GLY A 53 -14.47 11.54 28.66
C GLY A 53 -13.02 11.85 28.35
N ASN A 54 -12.07 11.03 28.79
CA ASN A 54 -10.66 11.15 28.48
C ASN A 54 -10.32 10.35 27.23
N ARG A 55 -9.63 10.97 26.28
CA ARG A 55 -9.14 10.32 25.07
C ARG A 55 -7.92 9.46 25.39
N LEU A 56 -8.02 8.16 25.10
CA LEU A 56 -6.95 7.19 25.34
C LEU A 56 -6.04 7.04 24.11
N GLY A 57 -6.62 7.07 22.91
CA GLY A 57 -5.92 6.89 21.65
C GLY A 57 -6.77 7.25 20.45
N LEU A 58 -6.13 7.29 19.30
CA LEU A 58 -6.76 7.56 18.02
C LEU A 58 -6.32 6.54 16.95
N LEU A 59 -7.14 6.40 15.92
CA LEU A 59 -6.85 5.65 14.71
C LEU A 59 -7.29 6.49 13.51
N LEU A 60 -6.41 6.60 12.51
CA LEU A 60 -6.67 7.23 11.23
C LEU A 60 -6.84 6.13 10.18
N ALA A 61 -8.00 6.09 9.54
CA ALA A 61 -8.35 5.10 8.54
C ALA A 61 -8.89 5.74 7.27
N ARG A 62 -8.38 5.29 6.12
CA ARG A 62 -8.81 5.71 4.79
C ARG A 62 -9.51 4.56 4.06
N GLY A 63 -10.56 4.87 3.32
CA GLY A 63 -11.31 3.88 2.56
C GLY A 63 -11.00 4.01 1.07
N GLN A 64 -9.94 3.36 0.60
CA GLN A 64 -9.61 3.26 -0.83
C GLN A 64 -9.46 1.81 -1.22
N PRO A 65 -10.03 1.34 -2.35
CA PRO A 65 -9.77 -0.01 -2.82
C PRO A 65 -8.28 -0.25 -3.06
N VAL A 66 -7.84 -1.50 -2.88
CA VAL A 66 -6.48 -1.93 -3.20
C VAL A 66 -6.54 -2.98 -4.30
N ARG A 67 -5.74 -2.81 -5.34
CA ARG A 67 -5.73 -3.77 -6.46
C ARG A 67 -5.06 -5.08 -6.06
N TRP A 68 -5.71 -6.19 -6.43
CA TRP A 68 -5.18 -7.54 -6.29
C TRP A 68 -5.47 -8.37 -7.53
N GLY A 69 -4.42 -8.88 -8.16
CA GLY A 69 -4.56 -9.52 -9.47
C GLY A 69 -5.17 -8.58 -10.52
N GLY A 70 -4.86 -7.28 -10.46
CA GLY A 70 -5.35 -6.23 -11.35
C GLY A 70 -6.76 -5.70 -11.06
N ARG A 71 -7.52 -6.30 -10.14
CA ARG A 71 -8.90 -5.89 -9.80
C ARG A 71 -8.94 -5.12 -8.47
N PRO A 72 -9.80 -4.10 -8.35
CA PRO A 72 -9.98 -3.38 -7.10
C PRO A 72 -10.71 -4.25 -6.07
N VAL A 73 -10.10 -4.42 -4.90
CA VAL A 73 -10.67 -5.08 -3.72
C VAL A 73 -11.09 -4.00 -2.74
N PRO A 74 -12.33 -3.96 -2.25
CA PRO A 74 -12.76 -3.01 -1.23
C PRO A 74 -11.85 -3.07 0.00
N ALA A 75 -11.26 -1.95 0.37
CA ALA A 75 -10.24 -1.94 1.42
C ALA A 75 -10.32 -0.71 2.32
N SER A 76 -9.75 -0.84 3.52
CA SER A 76 -9.52 0.28 4.42
C SER A 76 -8.06 0.26 4.89
N GLN A 77 -7.38 1.42 4.77
CA GLN A 77 -5.99 1.60 5.17
C GLN A 77 -5.91 2.23 6.56
N VAL A 78 -5.16 1.62 7.48
CA VAL A 78 -4.79 2.26 8.75
C VAL A 78 -3.53 3.08 8.51
N SER A 79 -3.69 4.41 8.48
CA SER A 79 -2.60 5.37 8.26
C SER A 79 -1.93 5.82 9.55
N GLY A 80 -2.60 5.70 10.68
CA GLY A 80 -2.07 6.04 11.99
C GLY A 80 -2.85 5.32 13.08
N LEU A 81 -2.13 4.82 14.08
CA LEU A 81 -2.70 4.33 15.32
C LEU A 81 -1.79 4.80 16.45
N SER A 82 -2.27 5.70 17.26
CA SER A 82 -1.51 6.25 18.37
C SER A 82 -2.28 6.15 19.70
N VAL A 83 -1.52 5.87 20.78
CA VAL A 83 -2.03 5.78 22.15
C VAL A 83 -1.23 6.74 23.00
N GLY A 84 -1.92 7.54 23.80
CA GLY A 84 -1.29 8.44 24.77
C GLY A 84 -0.26 7.68 25.61
N ALA A 85 0.90 8.29 25.85
CA ALA A 85 2.02 7.62 26.53
C ALA A 85 1.57 7.06 27.90
N GLU A 86 0.73 7.81 28.61
CA GLU A 86 0.14 7.48 29.91
C GLU A 86 -0.89 6.34 29.87
N HIS A 87 -1.36 5.97 28.66
CA HIS A 87 -2.37 4.93 28.44
C HIS A 87 -1.79 3.66 27.81
N ARG A 88 -0.48 3.64 27.51
CA ARG A 88 0.19 2.46 26.92
C ARG A 88 0.19 1.27 27.89
N GLY A 89 0.28 0.06 27.34
CA GLY A 89 0.27 -1.18 28.13
C GLY A 89 -1.11 -1.59 28.68
N ARG A 90 -2.19 -0.81 28.42
CA ARG A 90 -3.54 -1.04 28.93
C ARG A 90 -4.53 -1.65 27.92
N GLY A 91 -4.02 -2.19 26.80
CA GLY A 91 -4.86 -2.81 25.76
C GLY A 91 -5.58 -1.83 24.81
N VAL A 92 -5.35 -0.52 24.94
CA VAL A 92 -6.04 0.55 24.17
C VAL A 92 -5.93 0.32 22.63
N ALA A 93 -4.72 0.02 22.15
CA ALA A 93 -4.51 -0.25 20.72
C ALA A 93 -5.27 -1.49 20.22
N THR A 94 -5.35 -2.54 21.04
CA THR A 94 -6.10 -3.75 20.72
C THR A 94 -7.61 -3.46 20.64
N ASP A 95 -8.14 -2.69 21.58
CA ASP A 95 -9.56 -2.31 21.59
C ASP A 95 -9.91 -1.41 20.40
N LEU A 96 -9.02 -0.45 20.05
CA LEU A 96 -9.14 0.37 18.84
C LEU A 96 -9.20 -0.49 17.58
N LEU A 97 -8.26 -1.42 17.43
CA LEU A 97 -8.20 -2.29 16.23
C LEU A 97 -9.43 -3.20 16.14
N ARG A 98 -9.88 -3.79 17.26
CA ARG A 98 -11.07 -4.64 17.27
C ARG A 98 -12.33 -3.87 16.86
N ALA A 99 -12.54 -2.69 17.43
CA ALA A 99 -13.69 -1.85 17.10
C ALA A 99 -13.63 -1.34 15.65
N TYR A 100 -12.44 -0.95 15.20
CA TYR A 100 -12.20 -0.54 13.80
C TYR A 100 -12.50 -1.66 12.81
N LEU A 101 -12.04 -2.89 13.07
CA LEU A 101 -12.27 -4.03 12.17
C LEU A 101 -13.76 -4.37 12.06
N ALA A 102 -14.51 -4.27 13.17
CA ALA A 102 -15.97 -4.42 13.12
C ALA A 102 -16.63 -3.32 12.27
N GLU A 103 -16.24 -2.06 12.48
CA GLU A 103 -16.77 -0.93 11.70
C GLU A 103 -16.51 -1.08 10.19
N VAL A 104 -15.26 -1.42 9.79
CA VAL A 104 -14.93 -1.51 8.37
C VAL A 104 -15.56 -2.74 7.70
N HIS A 105 -15.79 -3.81 8.45
CA HIS A 105 -16.60 -4.95 7.98
C HIS A 105 -18.04 -4.53 7.68
N GLU A 106 -18.69 -3.83 8.62
CA GLU A 106 -20.05 -3.29 8.44
C GLU A 106 -20.15 -2.32 7.24
N ARG A 107 -19.05 -1.62 6.93
CA ARG A 107 -18.93 -0.73 5.76
C ARG A 107 -18.58 -1.44 4.46
N GLY A 108 -18.44 -2.76 4.47
CA GLY A 108 -18.18 -3.56 3.29
C GLY A 108 -16.70 -3.61 2.84
N ALA A 109 -15.75 -3.26 3.70
CA ALA A 109 -14.35 -3.50 3.39
C ALA A 109 -14.06 -5.01 3.43
N ALA A 110 -13.47 -5.51 2.35
CA ALA A 110 -13.07 -6.91 2.25
C ALA A 110 -11.68 -7.18 2.86
N ILE A 111 -10.81 -6.18 2.83
CA ILE A 111 -9.48 -6.24 3.44
C ILE A 111 -9.15 -4.94 4.18
N SER A 112 -8.20 -5.02 5.11
CA SER A 112 -7.54 -3.85 5.70
C SER A 112 -6.03 -3.94 5.50
N THR A 113 -5.36 -2.79 5.26
CA THR A 113 -3.91 -2.74 5.04
C THR A 113 -3.25 -1.67 5.90
N LEU A 114 -1.95 -1.83 6.19
CA LEU A 114 -1.18 -0.87 6.98
C LEU A 114 0.33 -1.05 6.84
N PHE A 115 1.09 0.00 7.17
CA PHE A 115 2.52 -0.08 7.43
C PHE A 115 2.76 -0.22 8.95
N PRO A 116 3.35 -1.34 9.42
CA PRO A 116 3.38 -1.63 10.85
C PRO A 116 4.49 -0.88 11.59
N ALA A 117 4.16 -0.05 12.56
CA ALA A 117 5.10 0.44 13.56
C ALA A 117 5.37 -0.61 14.67
N ALA A 118 4.40 -1.51 14.92
CA ALA A 118 4.47 -2.55 15.95
C ALA A 118 3.91 -3.89 15.42
N VAL A 119 4.74 -4.68 14.74
CA VAL A 119 4.34 -5.91 14.03
C VAL A 119 3.52 -6.87 14.89
N GLN A 120 3.94 -7.12 16.14
CA GLN A 120 3.26 -8.08 17.02
C GLN A 120 1.84 -7.64 17.41
N LEU A 121 1.59 -6.34 17.51
CA LEU A 121 0.24 -5.82 17.77
C LEU A 121 -0.70 -6.21 16.62
N TYR A 122 -0.26 -5.98 15.41
CA TYR A 122 -1.05 -6.24 14.20
C TYR A 122 -1.20 -7.74 13.91
N ARG A 123 -0.16 -8.55 14.14
CA ARG A 123 -0.26 -10.02 14.03
C ARG A 123 -1.34 -10.59 14.95
N ARG A 124 -1.42 -10.11 16.22
CA ARG A 124 -2.49 -10.52 17.15
C ARG A 124 -3.88 -10.10 16.67
N ALA A 125 -3.98 -9.04 15.88
CA ALA A 125 -5.21 -8.62 15.24
C ALA A 125 -5.44 -9.28 13.87
N GLY A 126 -4.67 -10.30 13.49
CA GLY A 126 -4.83 -11.10 12.27
C GLY A 126 -4.25 -10.50 11.00
N TYR A 127 -3.37 -9.51 11.09
CA TYR A 127 -2.59 -9.02 9.95
C TYR A 127 -1.33 -9.84 9.72
N GLU A 128 -0.86 -9.94 8.48
CA GLU A 128 0.46 -10.47 8.15
C GLU A 128 1.06 -9.70 6.96
N TYR A 129 2.38 -9.82 6.79
CA TYR A 129 3.08 -9.19 5.67
C TYR A 129 2.48 -9.58 4.33
N ALA A 130 2.19 -8.58 3.52
CA ALA A 130 1.44 -8.71 2.28
C ALA A 130 2.15 -8.14 1.06
N GLY A 131 3.25 -7.42 1.25
CA GLY A 131 4.04 -6.85 0.17
C GLY A 131 5.10 -5.87 0.66
N THR A 132 5.76 -5.20 -0.29
CA THR A 132 6.85 -4.27 -0.02
C THR A 132 6.58 -2.87 -0.57
N LEU A 133 7.26 -1.89 0.01
CA LEU A 133 7.60 -0.60 -0.57
C LEU A 133 9.12 -0.51 -0.52
N THR A 134 9.77 -0.47 -1.67
CA THR A 134 11.22 -0.41 -1.75
C THR A 134 11.66 0.91 -2.36
N LEU A 135 12.59 1.59 -1.70
CA LEU A 135 13.20 2.83 -2.18
C LEU A 135 14.51 2.52 -2.85
N TYR A 136 14.66 2.98 -4.07
CA TYR A 136 15.87 2.85 -4.89
C TYR A 136 16.52 4.19 -5.16
N GLU A 137 17.81 4.15 -5.49
CA GLU A 137 18.61 5.30 -5.91
C GLU A 137 19.51 4.89 -7.07
N ALA A 138 19.68 5.82 -8.01
CA ALA A 138 20.75 5.79 -9.00
C ALA A 138 21.27 7.20 -9.27
N ALA A 139 22.54 7.33 -9.65
CA ALA A 139 23.04 8.61 -10.16
C ALA A 139 22.43 8.90 -11.53
N ALA A 140 21.95 10.13 -11.74
CA ALA A 140 21.29 10.53 -13.00
C ALA A 140 22.18 10.27 -14.24
N ARG A 141 23.50 10.43 -14.12
CA ARG A 141 24.48 10.19 -15.20
C ARG A 141 24.59 8.72 -15.64
N HIS A 142 24.11 7.78 -14.82
CA HIS A 142 24.15 6.34 -15.13
C HIS A 142 22.83 5.82 -15.71
N LEU A 143 21.81 6.67 -15.73
CA LEU A 143 20.55 6.33 -16.38
C LEU A 143 20.68 6.44 -17.91
N PRO A 144 19.93 5.62 -18.67
CA PRO A 144 19.94 5.68 -20.12
C PRO A 144 19.58 7.06 -20.66
N VAL A 145 20.28 7.49 -21.70
CA VAL A 145 20.00 8.74 -22.41
C VAL A 145 19.58 8.43 -23.85
N GLY A 146 18.71 9.26 -24.39
CA GLY A 146 18.23 9.15 -25.76
C GLY A 146 16.73 8.84 -25.82
N TRP A 147 16.00 9.79 -26.38
CA TRP A 147 14.57 9.63 -26.61
C TRP A 147 14.34 8.60 -27.72
N PRO A 148 13.44 7.65 -27.53
CA PRO A 148 13.00 6.82 -28.66
C PRO A 148 12.32 7.69 -29.73
N ASP A 149 12.39 7.27 -31.00
CA ASP A 149 11.87 8.04 -32.11
C ASP A 149 10.36 8.32 -31.97
N GLY A 150 9.98 9.59 -32.05
CA GLY A 150 8.60 10.05 -31.93
C GLY A 150 8.06 10.12 -30.47
N TRP A 151 8.90 9.86 -29.47
CA TRP A 151 8.51 9.96 -28.07
C TRP A 151 8.84 11.33 -27.47
N ARG A 152 8.02 11.77 -26.54
CA ARG A 152 8.18 13.06 -25.87
C ARG A 152 7.62 13.03 -24.44
N ALA A 153 8.16 13.87 -23.57
CA ALA A 153 7.57 14.24 -22.29
C ALA A 153 6.98 15.64 -22.37
N LEU A 154 5.72 15.77 -22.02
CA LEU A 154 4.98 17.03 -22.02
C LEU A 154 4.78 17.49 -20.59
N PRO A 155 5.34 18.65 -20.18
CA PRO A 155 5.04 19.22 -18.87
C PRO A 155 3.59 19.67 -18.82
N VAL A 156 2.91 19.34 -17.72
CA VAL A 156 1.51 19.72 -17.46
C VAL A 156 1.37 20.29 -16.06
N PRO A 157 0.34 21.13 -15.81
CA PRO A 157 0.03 21.62 -14.47
C PRO A 157 -0.24 20.47 -13.48
N ALA A 158 0.12 20.69 -12.21
CA ALA A 158 -0.07 19.71 -11.14
C ALA A 158 -1.47 19.79 -10.47
N ASP A 159 -2.49 20.28 -11.16
CA ASP A 159 -3.85 20.51 -10.66
C ASP A 159 -4.88 19.56 -11.25
N ASP A 160 -4.61 18.93 -12.40
CA ASP A 160 -5.51 17.98 -13.05
C ASP A 160 -4.95 16.54 -12.99
N PRO A 161 -5.52 15.67 -12.15
CA PRO A 161 -5.10 14.26 -12.07
C PRO A 161 -5.68 13.36 -13.18
N ALA A 162 -6.67 13.80 -13.96
CA ALA A 162 -7.38 12.93 -14.89
C ALA A 162 -6.46 12.24 -15.94
N PRO A 163 -5.50 12.94 -16.59
CA PRO A 163 -4.59 12.28 -17.52
C PRO A 163 -3.64 11.27 -16.85
N LEU A 164 -3.33 11.49 -15.56
CA LEU A 164 -2.50 10.58 -14.76
C LEU A 164 -3.28 9.32 -14.37
N GLN A 165 -4.55 9.47 -13.97
CA GLN A 165 -5.43 8.37 -13.62
C GLN A 165 -5.66 7.40 -14.79
N GLU A 166 -5.86 7.94 -16.00
CA GLU A 166 -6.02 7.14 -17.22
C GLU A 166 -4.79 6.25 -17.46
N ARG A 167 -3.58 6.84 -17.38
CA ARG A 167 -2.32 6.11 -17.58
C ARG A 167 -2.07 5.10 -16.47
N PHE A 168 -2.30 5.50 -15.21
CA PHE A 168 -2.17 4.63 -14.06
C PHE A 168 -3.05 3.38 -14.17
N ALA A 169 -4.32 3.53 -14.58
CA ALA A 169 -5.24 2.41 -14.72
C ALA A 169 -4.71 1.32 -15.66
N ARG A 170 -4.04 1.73 -16.76
CA ARG A 170 -3.40 0.80 -17.71
C ARG A 170 -2.17 0.12 -17.13
N VAL A 171 -1.31 0.86 -16.45
CA VAL A 171 -0.07 0.34 -15.87
C VAL A 171 -0.35 -0.54 -14.65
N ALA A 172 -1.37 -0.23 -13.87
CA ALA A 172 -1.75 -1.00 -12.69
C ALA A 172 -2.52 -2.30 -13.00
N ALA A 173 -2.93 -2.49 -14.26
CA ALA A 173 -3.58 -3.72 -14.69
C ALA A 173 -2.66 -4.94 -14.45
N GLY A 174 -3.16 -5.97 -13.77
CA GLY A 174 -2.39 -7.18 -13.43
C GLY A 174 -1.48 -7.05 -12.20
N ARG A 175 -1.39 -5.89 -11.56
CA ARG A 175 -0.59 -5.69 -10.35
C ARG A 175 -1.39 -5.93 -9.06
N SER A 176 -0.66 -6.18 -7.96
CA SER A 176 -1.21 -6.38 -6.62
C SER A 176 -0.56 -5.44 -5.61
N GLY A 177 -1.36 -4.95 -4.64
CA GLY A 177 -0.90 -4.12 -3.53
C GLY A 177 -0.99 -2.61 -3.76
N GLN A 178 -1.32 -2.14 -4.96
CA GLN A 178 -1.44 -0.71 -5.25
C GLN A 178 -2.82 -0.18 -4.89
N VAL A 179 -2.87 1.00 -4.28
CA VAL A 179 -4.13 1.71 -4.03
C VAL A 179 -4.79 2.06 -5.36
N ASP A 180 -6.09 1.81 -5.49
CA ASP A 180 -6.89 2.25 -6.63
C ASP A 180 -7.28 3.72 -6.43
N ARG A 181 -6.37 4.58 -6.83
CA ARG A 181 -6.28 5.99 -6.45
C ARG A 181 -7.41 6.84 -7.02
N GLU A 182 -8.32 7.29 -6.18
CA GLU A 182 -9.31 8.30 -6.54
C GLU A 182 -8.68 9.68 -6.72
N THR A 183 -9.45 10.62 -7.28
CA THR A 183 -9.01 12.00 -7.57
C THR A 183 -8.39 12.70 -6.35
N ASP A 184 -9.00 12.57 -5.18
CA ASP A 184 -8.51 13.19 -3.95
C ASP A 184 -7.18 12.58 -3.50
N TRP A 185 -6.96 11.28 -3.71
CA TRP A 185 -5.67 10.65 -3.43
C TRP A 185 -4.54 11.29 -4.24
N TRP A 186 -4.76 11.47 -5.56
CA TRP A 186 -3.78 12.13 -6.43
C TRP A 186 -3.47 13.55 -5.94
N ARG A 187 -4.49 14.33 -5.65
CA ARG A 187 -4.34 15.72 -5.19
C ARG A 187 -3.62 15.84 -3.85
N GLN A 188 -3.99 15.00 -2.89
CA GLN A 188 -3.49 15.10 -1.52
C GLN A 188 -2.09 14.49 -1.33
N PHE A 189 -1.78 13.39 -2.03
CA PHE A 189 -0.57 12.61 -1.77
C PHE A 189 0.48 12.70 -2.87
N LEU A 190 0.10 12.94 -4.10
CA LEU A 190 1.03 12.91 -5.22
C LEU A 190 1.31 14.31 -5.81
N LEU A 191 0.28 15.13 -5.95
CA LEU A 191 0.37 16.45 -6.58
C LEU A 191 0.54 17.61 -5.57
N ALA A 192 0.35 17.36 -4.28
CA ALA A 192 0.48 18.38 -3.25
C ALA A 192 1.92 18.89 -3.09
N ASP A 193 2.05 20.18 -2.78
CA ASP A 193 3.32 20.79 -2.39
C ASP A 193 3.90 20.07 -1.16
N ARG A 194 5.17 19.67 -1.27
CA ARG A 194 5.93 18.96 -0.21
C ARG A 194 6.86 19.89 0.58
N GLY A 195 6.76 21.19 0.36
CA GLY A 195 7.55 22.22 1.03
C GLY A 195 8.66 22.83 0.17
N SER A 196 8.85 22.32 -1.06
CA SER A 196 9.76 22.87 -2.07
C SER A 196 8.99 23.42 -3.31
N GLY A 197 7.69 23.64 -3.17
CA GLY A 197 6.78 23.99 -4.26
C GLY A 197 6.04 22.78 -4.81
N PRO A 198 5.10 23.00 -5.75
CA PRO A 198 4.38 21.93 -6.41
C PRO A 198 5.35 21.06 -7.22
N PRO A 199 5.10 19.72 -7.32
CA PRO A 199 5.94 18.86 -8.12
C PRO A 199 5.84 19.19 -9.61
N GLN A 200 6.87 18.81 -10.37
CA GLN A 200 6.85 18.86 -11.84
C GLN A 200 6.13 17.62 -12.35
N VAL A 201 5.13 17.79 -13.18
CA VAL A 201 4.34 16.71 -13.75
C VAL A 201 4.58 16.60 -15.24
N PHE A 202 4.87 15.40 -15.71
CA PHE A 202 5.11 15.10 -17.12
C PHE A 202 4.19 13.98 -17.57
N LEU A 203 3.61 14.13 -18.76
CA LEU A 203 2.95 13.07 -19.49
C LEU A 203 3.91 12.57 -20.56
N VAL A 204 4.05 11.25 -20.70
CA VAL A 204 4.90 10.62 -21.71
C VAL A 204 4.01 10.01 -22.77
N ASP A 205 4.19 10.48 -24.02
CA ASP A 205 3.44 10.03 -25.17
C ASP A 205 4.38 9.52 -26.25
N GLY A 206 3.97 8.43 -26.91
CA GLY A 206 4.61 7.88 -28.08
C GLY A 206 3.80 8.13 -29.36
N PRO A 207 4.27 7.57 -30.52
CA PRO A 207 3.56 7.69 -31.79
C PRO A 207 2.13 7.18 -31.76
N ASP A 208 1.86 6.14 -30.94
CA ASP A 208 0.56 5.50 -30.81
C ASP A 208 -0.33 6.16 -29.74
N GLY A 209 0.13 7.24 -29.11
CA GLY A 209 -0.63 8.00 -28.13
C GLY A 209 -0.07 7.93 -26.70
N PRO A 210 -0.95 8.17 -25.70
CA PRO A 210 -0.55 8.23 -24.30
C PRO A 210 0.03 6.92 -23.78
N ASP A 211 1.17 6.97 -23.05
CA ASP A 211 1.83 5.78 -22.48
C ASP A 211 2.09 5.90 -20.98
N GLY A 212 2.88 6.90 -20.55
CA GLY A 212 3.36 7.00 -19.18
C GLY A 212 3.23 8.39 -18.54
N TRP A 213 3.71 8.49 -17.32
CA TRP A 213 3.78 9.75 -16.56
C TRP A 213 4.98 9.74 -15.61
N ALA A 214 5.41 10.96 -15.21
CA ALA A 214 6.32 11.17 -14.09
C ALA A 214 5.87 12.36 -13.25
N ILE A 215 6.00 12.23 -11.93
CA ILE A 215 5.81 13.31 -10.94
C ILE A 215 7.14 13.45 -10.20
N LEU A 216 7.83 14.57 -10.38
CA LEU A 216 9.18 14.79 -9.88
C LEU A 216 9.18 15.96 -8.88
N ALA A 217 9.86 15.78 -7.75
CA ALA A 217 10.21 16.86 -6.83
C ALA A 217 11.74 16.98 -6.81
N VAL A 218 12.25 18.16 -7.15
CA VAL A 218 13.69 18.44 -7.19
C VAL A 218 14.05 19.30 -5.98
N SER A 219 15.08 18.90 -5.27
CA SER A 219 15.62 19.67 -4.15
C SER A 219 17.12 19.72 -4.22
N SER A 220 17.72 20.83 -3.72
CA SER A 220 19.15 20.96 -3.59
C SER A 220 19.47 21.36 -2.15
N ASP A 221 20.34 20.60 -1.53
CA ASP A 221 20.95 20.92 -0.23
C ASP A 221 22.30 21.59 -0.49
N VAL A 222 22.44 22.82 -0.02
CA VAL A 222 23.61 23.63 -0.24
C VAL A 222 24.36 23.78 1.08
N SER A 223 25.53 23.16 1.16
CA SER A 223 26.49 23.37 2.25
C SER A 223 27.64 24.29 1.78
N ALA A 224 28.50 24.71 2.71
CA ALA A 224 29.66 25.56 2.38
C ALA A 224 30.66 24.90 1.41
N SER A 225 30.65 23.60 1.29
CA SER A 225 31.61 22.82 0.52
C SER A 225 30.99 22.00 -0.63
N GLU A 226 29.66 21.87 -0.69
CA GLU A 226 29.01 20.94 -1.63
C GLU A 226 27.56 21.34 -1.89
N VAL A 227 27.13 21.17 -3.13
CA VAL A 227 25.72 21.21 -3.53
C VAL A 227 25.29 19.78 -3.88
N ARG A 228 24.30 19.27 -3.17
CA ARG A 228 23.71 17.94 -3.46
C ARG A 228 22.32 18.11 -4.02
N THR A 229 22.14 17.76 -5.28
CA THR A 229 20.83 17.77 -5.91
C THR A 229 20.20 16.37 -5.81
N SER A 230 18.95 16.35 -5.40
CA SER A 230 18.13 15.13 -5.31
C SER A 230 16.88 15.29 -6.17
N VAL A 231 16.62 14.32 -7.03
CA VAL A 231 15.38 14.18 -7.80
C VAL A 231 14.58 13.07 -7.16
N GLN A 232 13.55 13.44 -6.41
CA GLN A 232 12.60 12.49 -5.87
C GLN A 232 11.52 12.21 -6.91
N VAL A 233 11.49 11.00 -7.44
CA VAL A 233 10.35 10.52 -8.22
C VAL A 233 9.22 10.22 -7.24
N VAL A 234 8.25 11.11 -7.18
CA VAL A 234 7.08 10.99 -6.31
C VAL A 234 6.24 9.81 -6.77
N ASP A 235 6.03 9.73 -8.10
CA ASP A 235 5.35 8.64 -8.78
C ASP A 235 5.71 8.63 -10.27
N TRP A 236 5.78 7.47 -10.87
CA TRP A 236 5.95 7.28 -12.30
C TRP A 236 5.46 5.92 -12.75
N GLY A 237 5.22 5.79 -14.04
CA GLY A 237 4.89 4.54 -14.67
C GLY A 237 4.79 4.67 -16.18
N ALA A 238 5.02 3.58 -16.87
CA ALA A 238 4.83 3.46 -18.30
C ALA A 238 4.28 2.09 -18.67
N ALA A 239 3.53 2.02 -19.78
CA ALA A 239 2.91 0.80 -20.27
C ALA A 239 3.84 0.03 -21.24
N SER A 240 4.88 0.68 -21.76
CA SER A 240 5.79 0.11 -22.77
C SER A 240 7.27 0.29 -22.39
N GLU A 241 8.15 -0.48 -23.05
CA GLU A 241 9.61 -0.32 -22.96
C GLU A 241 10.05 1.08 -23.36
N ALA A 242 9.55 1.59 -24.49
CA ALA A 242 9.89 2.91 -24.99
C ALA A 242 9.43 4.03 -24.03
N GLY A 243 8.27 3.85 -23.39
CA GLY A 243 7.80 4.74 -22.30
C GLY A 243 8.76 4.74 -21.12
N TRP A 244 9.21 3.57 -20.66
CA TRP A 244 10.21 3.48 -19.58
C TRP A 244 11.56 4.10 -19.97
N ARG A 245 12.05 3.88 -21.20
CA ARG A 245 13.26 4.53 -21.70
C ARG A 245 13.12 6.05 -21.72
N SER A 246 11.94 6.55 -22.09
CA SER A 246 11.63 7.98 -22.06
C SER A 246 11.65 8.54 -20.64
N LEU A 247 11.09 7.85 -19.67
CA LEU A 247 11.11 8.25 -18.25
C LEU A 247 12.53 8.26 -17.68
N LEU A 248 13.34 7.24 -18.00
CA LEU A 248 14.74 7.19 -17.58
C LEU A 248 15.56 8.30 -18.25
N THR A 249 15.32 8.60 -19.54
CA THR A 249 15.94 9.73 -20.26
C THR A 249 15.55 11.08 -19.61
N LEU A 250 14.29 11.25 -19.22
CA LEU A 250 13.83 12.44 -18.49
C LEU A 250 14.61 12.61 -17.18
N ALA A 251 14.74 11.54 -16.39
CA ALA A 251 15.50 11.54 -15.14
C ALA A 251 17.00 11.76 -15.36
N ALA A 252 17.59 11.19 -16.42
CA ALA A 252 18.98 11.41 -16.83
C ALA A 252 19.28 12.88 -17.19
N GLY A 253 18.27 13.66 -17.58
CA GLY A 253 18.37 15.08 -17.85
C GLY A 253 18.92 15.93 -16.69
N PHE A 254 18.88 15.39 -15.46
CA PHE A 254 19.46 16.04 -14.27
C PHE A 254 20.94 15.69 -14.03
N SER A 255 21.60 15.00 -14.96
CA SER A 255 23.00 14.57 -14.83
C SER A 255 23.99 15.75 -14.72
N SER A 256 23.71 16.89 -15.35
CA SER A 256 24.54 18.11 -15.22
C SER A 256 24.54 18.71 -13.83
N LEU A 257 23.60 18.34 -12.99
CA LEU A 257 23.50 18.74 -11.59
C LEU A 257 24.10 17.69 -10.64
N GLU A 258 24.75 16.66 -11.18
CA GLU A 258 25.25 15.49 -10.42
C GLU A 258 24.18 14.85 -9.51
N ALA A 259 22.92 14.90 -9.96
CA ALA A 259 21.77 14.54 -9.14
C ALA A 259 21.71 13.03 -8.85
N SER A 260 21.30 12.69 -7.63
CA SER A 260 20.78 11.37 -7.29
C SER A 260 19.29 11.33 -7.58
N VAL A 261 18.85 10.29 -8.28
CA VAL A 261 17.45 10.02 -8.58
C VAL A 261 16.94 8.94 -7.66
N HIS A 262 15.86 9.23 -6.95
CA HIS A 262 15.26 8.32 -5.97
C HIS A 262 13.84 7.95 -6.42
N TRP A 263 13.49 6.66 -6.38
CA TRP A 263 12.14 6.20 -6.72
C TRP A 263 11.70 5.02 -5.87
N LYS A 264 10.40 4.78 -5.86
CA LYS A 264 9.80 3.60 -5.26
C LYS A 264 9.51 2.57 -6.35
N GLY A 265 9.82 1.30 -6.09
CA GLY A 265 9.65 0.21 -7.05
C GLY A 265 9.37 -1.14 -6.38
N PRO A 266 9.04 -2.16 -7.20
CA PRO A 266 8.94 -3.54 -6.73
C PRO A 266 10.32 -4.11 -6.36
N ASP A 267 10.31 -5.27 -5.71
CA ASP A 267 11.51 -6.05 -5.45
C ASP A 267 11.32 -7.47 -6.05
N PRO A 268 12.20 -7.89 -7.00
CA PRO A 268 13.35 -7.16 -7.59
C PRO A 268 12.93 -5.97 -8.48
N GLU A 269 13.84 -4.99 -8.62
CA GLU A 269 13.62 -3.78 -9.43
C GLU A 269 13.81 -4.08 -10.93
N PRO A 270 12.75 -4.03 -11.74
CA PRO A 270 12.85 -4.40 -13.16
C PRO A 270 13.59 -3.36 -14.02
N LEU A 271 13.70 -2.10 -13.58
CA LEU A 271 14.44 -1.07 -14.32
C LEU A 271 15.93 -1.38 -14.39
N ALA A 272 16.44 -2.26 -13.53
CA ALA A 272 17.80 -2.78 -13.64
C ALA A 272 18.09 -3.47 -15.00
N LEU A 273 17.05 -3.95 -15.70
CA LEU A 273 17.20 -4.51 -17.04
C LEU A 273 17.46 -3.46 -18.14
N LEU A 274 17.18 -2.19 -17.86
CA LEU A 274 17.34 -1.06 -18.79
C LEU A 274 18.58 -0.21 -18.49
N VAL A 275 19.19 -0.35 -17.32
CA VAL A 275 20.39 0.39 -16.91
C VAL A 275 21.62 -0.46 -17.19
N ALA A 276 22.65 0.15 -17.80
CA ALA A 276 23.84 -0.59 -18.26
C ALA A 276 24.77 -1.04 -17.13
N GLU A 277 24.78 -0.32 -16.01
CA GLU A 277 25.66 -0.57 -14.87
C GLU A 277 24.89 -1.06 -13.66
N GLN A 278 25.55 -1.76 -12.73
CA GLN A 278 24.96 -2.19 -11.46
C GLN A 278 24.86 -1.01 -10.46
N ASP A 279 24.19 0.04 -10.87
CA ASP A 279 24.22 1.32 -10.16
C ASP A 279 22.88 1.65 -9.45
N ILE A 280 21.87 0.80 -9.65
CA ILE A 280 20.65 0.91 -8.89
C ILE A 280 20.89 0.32 -7.49
N ARG A 281 20.82 1.18 -6.48
CA ARG A 281 20.99 0.80 -5.08
C ARG A 281 19.65 0.77 -4.37
N GLN A 282 19.38 -0.30 -3.66
CA GLN A 282 18.27 -0.36 -2.72
C GLN A 282 18.69 0.38 -1.43
N LEU A 283 17.97 1.45 -1.11
CA LEU A 283 18.22 2.25 0.09
C LEU A 283 17.44 1.75 1.30
N ARG A 284 16.16 1.39 1.07
CA ARG A 284 15.23 0.99 2.13
C ARG A 284 14.17 0.07 1.57
N GLN A 285 13.73 -0.87 2.39
CA GLN A 285 12.55 -1.70 2.11
C GLN A 285 11.65 -1.74 3.33
N ASP A 286 10.43 -1.25 3.18
CA ASP A 286 9.38 -1.39 4.17
C ASP A 286 8.45 -2.54 3.75
N ARG A 287 7.97 -3.31 4.73
CA ARG A 287 6.95 -4.32 4.52
C ARG A 287 5.64 -3.81 5.08
N TRP A 288 4.61 -3.85 4.26
CA TRP A 288 3.27 -3.55 4.71
C TRP A 288 2.48 -4.84 4.97
N MET A 289 1.42 -4.73 5.75
CA MET A 289 0.60 -5.85 6.18
C MET A 289 -0.81 -5.72 5.63
N ALA A 290 -1.46 -6.86 5.40
CA ALA A 290 -2.88 -6.94 5.10
C ALA A 290 -3.60 -7.86 6.11
N ARG A 291 -4.90 -7.67 6.22
CA ARG A 291 -5.84 -8.54 6.90
C ARG A 291 -7.06 -8.78 6.02
N VAL A 292 -7.51 -10.01 5.95
CA VAL A 292 -8.84 -10.34 5.39
C VAL A 292 -9.91 -9.97 6.42
N VAL A 293 -10.81 -9.07 6.05
CA VAL A 293 -11.89 -8.56 6.89
C VAL A 293 -13.20 -9.28 6.58
N ASP A 294 -13.46 -9.52 5.30
CA ASP A 294 -14.59 -10.32 4.80
C ASP A 294 -14.08 -11.37 3.82
N VAL A 295 -14.18 -12.65 4.20
CA VAL A 295 -13.62 -13.76 3.40
C VAL A 295 -14.31 -13.88 2.04
N PRO A 296 -15.64 -13.94 1.94
CA PRO A 296 -16.33 -13.97 0.64
C PRO A 296 -15.98 -12.77 -0.24
N GLY A 297 -16.06 -11.55 0.29
CA GLY A 297 -15.78 -10.32 -0.43
C GLY A 297 -14.34 -10.22 -0.93
N ALA A 298 -13.36 -10.62 -0.12
CA ALA A 298 -11.95 -10.57 -0.48
C ALA A 298 -11.61 -11.52 -1.65
N PHE A 299 -12.07 -12.77 -1.55
CA PHE A 299 -11.78 -13.76 -2.59
C PHE A 299 -12.61 -13.59 -3.86
N ALA A 300 -13.79 -12.97 -3.79
CA ALA A 300 -14.59 -12.64 -4.96
C ALA A 300 -14.10 -11.40 -5.70
N ALA A 301 -13.60 -10.39 -5.00
CA ALA A 301 -13.21 -9.12 -5.62
C ALA A 301 -11.85 -9.18 -6.33
N ARG A 302 -10.89 -9.98 -5.83
CA ARG A 302 -9.55 -10.07 -6.45
C ARG A 302 -9.58 -10.79 -7.81
N GLY A 303 -8.61 -10.48 -8.66
CA GLY A 303 -8.39 -11.20 -9.92
C GLY A 303 -7.53 -12.45 -9.76
N TYR A 304 -7.70 -13.38 -10.69
CA TYR A 304 -6.96 -14.64 -10.78
C TYR A 304 -6.54 -14.93 -12.23
N PRO A 305 -5.55 -15.84 -12.46
CA PRO A 305 -5.23 -16.30 -13.81
C PRO A 305 -6.46 -16.94 -14.47
N SER A 306 -6.78 -16.53 -15.70
CA SER A 306 -7.97 -16.98 -16.42
C SER A 306 -8.01 -18.48 -16.74
N GLY A 307 -6.85 -19.13 -16.79
CA GLY A 307 -6.76 -20.59 -17.00
C GLY A 307 -6.83 -21.43 -15.72
N LEU A 308 -6.84 -20.79 -14.54
CA LEU A 308 -6.83 -21.51 -13.27
C LEU A 308 -8.22 -22.04 -12.93
N ARG A 309 -8.27 -23.32 -12.51
CA ARG A 309 -9.44 -23.97 -11.90
C ARG A 309 -8.99 -24.81 -10.73
N GLY A 310 -9.70 -24.71 -9.62
CA GLY A 310 -9.43 -25.50 -8.45
C GLY A 310 -10.09 -24.96 -7.20
N ARG A 311 -9.93 -25.69 -6.11
CA ARG A 311 -10.48 -25.30 -4.81
C ARG A 311 -9.59 -25.78 -3.69
N ILE A 312 -9.69 -25.11 -2.54
CA ILE A 312 -9.06 -25.49 -1.29
C ILE A 312 -10.01 -25.20 -0.14
N THR A 313 -10.07 -26.10 0.86
CA THR A 313 -10.85 -25.88 2.08
C THR A 313 -9.91 -25.59 3.24
N ILE A 314 -10.13 -24.49 3.93
CA ILE A 314 -9.23 -23.96 4.97
C ILE A 314 -10.04 -23.64 6.22
N GLY A 315 -9.64 -24.23 7.35
CA GLY A 315 -10.11 -23.85 8.68
C GLY A 315 -9.31 -22.65 9.18
N VAL A 316 -10.01 -21.58 9.55
CA VAL A 316 -9.43 -20.33 10.04
C VAL A 316 -9.83 -20.12 11.49
N SER A 317 -8.87 -19.85 12.37
CA SER A 317 -9.14 -19.39 13.74
C SER A 317 -8.94 -17.88 13.86
N ASP A 318 -9.93 -17.18 14.42
CA ASP A 318 -9.90 -15.73 14.57
C ASP A 318 -10.59 -15.27 15.86
N ASP A 319 -9.80 -14.91 16.87
CA ASP A 319 -10.29 -14.38 18.16
C ASP A 319 -10.71 -12.92 18.10
N THR A 320 -10.41 -12.21 17.00
CA THR A 320 -10.69 -10.77 16.85
C THR A 320 -11.97 -10.53 16.07
N CYS A 321 -12.17 -11.28 14.99
CA CYS A 321 -13.32 -11.13 14.08
C CYS A 321 -14.08 -12.47 13.96
N PRO A 322 -15.09 -12.71 14.81
CA PRO A 322 -15.83 -13.98 14.84
C PRO A 322 -16.49 -14.36 13.50
N TRP A 323 -16.74 -13.40 12.64
CA TRP A 323 -17.32 -13.62 11.32
C TRP A 323 -16.30 -14.17 10.30
N VAL A 324 -14.98 -14.07 10.57
CA VAL A 324 -13.91 -14.70 9.78
C VAL A 324 -13.59 -16.11 10.29
N ASP A 325 -13.76 -16.35 11.60
CA ASP A 325 -13.54 -17.65 12.23
C ASP A 325 -14.43 -18.74 11.60
N GLY A 326 -13.86 -19.93 11.32
CA GLY A 326 -14.59 -21.07 10.75
C GLY A 326 -13.92 -21.67 9.52
N THR A 327 -14.61 -22.60 8.87
CA THR A 327 -14.09 -23.33 7.70
C THR A 327 -14.64 -22.74 6.40
N TRP A 328 -13.74 -22.48 5.46
CA TRP A 328 -14.02 -21.83 4.18
C TRP A 328 -13.53 -22.65 3.01
N THR A 329 -14.40 -22.91 2.03
CA THR A 329 -13.98 -23.43 0.73
C THR A 329 -13.77 -22.25 -0.21
N ILE A 330 -12.54 -22.10 -0.69
CA ILE A 330 -12.12 -21.11 -1.69
C ILE A 330 -12.05 -21.83 -3.03
N GLU A 331 -12.81 -21.38 -4.00
CA GLU A 331 -12.88 -21.91 -5.35
C GLU A 331 -12.46 -20.83 -6.35
N VAL A 332 -11.68 -21.23 -7.35
CA VAL A 332 -11.28 -20.37 -8.47
C VAL A 332 -11.66 -21.06 -9.76
N ASP A 333 -12.36 -20.35 -10.64
CA ASP A 333 -12.71 -20.82 -12.00
C ASP A 333 -12.66 -19.66 -12.99
N GLY A 334 -11.82 -19.80 -14.01
CA GLY A 334 -11.80 -18.89 -15.16
C GLY A 334 -11.50 -17.42 -14.85
N GLY A 335 -10.66 -17.14 -13.83
CA GLY A 335 -10.32 -15.78 -13.44
C GLY A 335 -11.19 -15.18 -12.33
N GLU A 336 -12.24 -15.89 -11.91
CA GLU A 336 -13.16 -15.52 -10.84
C GLU A 336 -12.92 -16.37 -9.59
N GLY A 337 -13.11 -15.79 -8.41
CA GLY A 337 -12.99 -16.48 -7.14
C GLY A 337 -14.28 -16.43 -6.34
N LYS A 338 -14.45 -17.42 -5.48
CA LYS A 338 -15.58 -17.53 -4.56
C LYS A 338 -15.10 -18.16 -3.26
N ALA A 339 -15.56 -17.64 -2.13
CA ALA A 339 -15.37 -18.30 -0.84
C ALA A 339 -16.71 -18.53 -0.16
N VAL A 340 -16.91 -19.73 0.34
CA VAL A 340 -18.17 -20.14 1.00
C VAL A 340 -17.82 -20.78 2.34
N ARG A 341 -18.53 -20.39 3.40
CA ARG A 341 -18.41 -21.02 4.70
C ARG A 341 -19.04 -22.42 4.63
N VAL A 342 -18.33 -23.42 5.12
CA VAL A 342 -18.80 -24.82 5.21
C VAL A 342 -18.77 -25.29 6.66
N GLY A 343 -19.52 -26.37 6.97
CA GLY A 343 -19.60 -26.93 8.32
C GLY A 343 -18.59 -28.03 8.61
N ASP A 344 -17.80 -28.42 7.61
CA ASP A 344 -16.91 -29.56 7.71
C ASP A 344 -15.56 -29.20 8.31
N ASP A 345 -14.90 -30.17 8.95
CA ASP A 345 -13.52 -30.03 9.37
C ASP A 345 -12.61 -29.90 8.15
N ALA A 346 -11.63 -29.00 8.24
CA ALA A 346 -10.64 -28.78 7.19
C ALA A 346 -9.32 -29.47 7.54
N GLU A 347 -8.74 -30.17 6.55
CA GLU A 347 -7.37 -30.71 6.67
C GLU A 347 -6.32 -29.59 6.72
N VAL A 348 -6.55 -28.50 5.96
CA VAL A 348 -5.71 -27.31 5.98
C VAL A 348 -6.24 -26.32 7.02
N THR A 349 -5.38 -25.95 7.97
CA THR A 349 -5.75 -25.01 9.04
C THR A 349 -4.76 -23.87 9.18
N THR A 350 -5.27 -22.70 9.56
CA THR A 350 -4.46 -21.51 9.78
C THR A 350 -5.14 -20.54 10.76
N THR A 351 -4.45 -19.45 11.11
CA THR A 351 -5.02 -18.29 11.82
C THR A 351 -5.48 -17.21 10.85
N ALA A 352 -6.16 -16.18 11.33
CA ALA A 352 -6.50 -15.01 10.53
C ALA A 352 -5.25 -14.37 9.88
N ALA A 353 -4.12 -14.31 10.58
CA ALA A 353 -2.84 -13.83 10.04
C ALA A 353 -2.32 -14.73 8.91
N GLY A 354 -2.42 -16.06 9.08
CA GLY A 354 -2.05 -16.99 8.01
C GLY A 354 -3.00 -16.92 6.81
N LEU A 355 -4.30 -16.71 7.01
CA LEU A 355 -5.25 -16.45 5.92
C LEU A 355 -4.86 -15.16 5.15
N ALA A 356 -4.45 -14.11 5.85
CA ALA A 356 -3.96 -12.88 5.22
C ALA A 356 -2.71 -13.13 4.37
N ALA A 357 -1.76 -13.94 4.86
CA ALA A 357 -0.57 -14.34 4.10
C ALA A 357 -0.93 -15.17 2.85
N LEU A 358 -1.89 -16.10 2.98
CA LEU A 358 -2.41 -16.88 1.85
C LEU A 358 -3.15 -16.00 0.84
N PHE A 359 -3.96 -15.06 1.30
CA PHE A 359 -4.64 -14.10 0.42
C PHE A 359 -3.65 -13.22 -0.34
N ALA A 360 -2.62 -12.73 0.34
CA ALA A 360 -1.66 -11.79 -0.23
C ALA A 360 -0.79 -12.41 -1.33
N GLY A 361 -0.33 -13.65 -1.18
CA GLY A 361 0.61 -14.29 -2.11
C GLY A 361 2.01 -13.67 -2.09
N TYR A 362 2.36 -12.94 -1.04
CA TYR A 362 3.70 -12.36 -0.87
C TYR A 362 4.72 -13.44 -0.46
N HIS A 363 4.33 -14.35 0.43
CA HIS A 363 5.11 -15.50 0.84
C HIS A 363 4.77 -16.73 0.01
N ASP A 364 5.77 -17.58 -0.26
CA ASP A 364 5.52 -18.86 -0.91
C ASP A 364 4.69 -19.78 0.02
N PRO A 365 3.63 -20.45 -0.47
CA PRO A 365 2.81 -21.35 0.34
C PRO A 365 3.61 -22.48 1.01
N ARG A 366 4.68 -22.96 0.39
CA ARG A 366 5.57 -23.97 0.99
C ARG A 366 6.28 -23.42 2.23
N ASP A 367 6.75 -22.16 2.18
CA ASP A 367 7.39 -21.54 3.34
C ASP A 367 6.39 -21.35 4.47
N LEU A 368 5.16 -20.94 4.15
CA LEU A 368 4.08 -20.84 5.15
C LEU A 368 3.78 -22.19 5.82
N ALA A 369 3.79 -23.27 5.05
CA ALA A 369 3.61 -24.62 5.58
C ALA A 369 4.83 -25.06 6.42
N THR A 370 6.05 -24.87 5.93
CA THR A 370 7.29 -25.24 6.62
C THR A 370 7.44 -24.53 7.96
N LEU A 371 7.02 -23.25 8.02
CA LEU A 371 7.08 -22.42 9.23
C LEU A 371 5.86 -22.64 10.17
N GLY A 372 4.93 -23.52 9.79
CA GLY A 372 3.75 -23.85 10.61
C GLY A 372 2.69 -22.75 10.68
N VAL A 373 2.79 -21.73 9.78
CA VAL A 373 1.76 -20.70 9.63
C VAL A 373 0.49 -21.28 9.03
N VAL A 374 0.64 -22.23 8.10
CA VAL A 374 -0.44 -23.03 7.52
C VAL A 374 -0.11 -24.51 7.78
N ARG A 375 -1.06 -25.28 8.29
CA ARG A 375 -0.89 -26.71 8.61
C ARG A 375 -1.75 -27.56 7.69
N GLY A 376 -1.33 -28.81 7.45
CA GLY A 376 -2.07 -29.77 6.64
C GLY A 376 -2.00 -29.52 5.12
N LEU A 377 -1.19 -28.54 4.67
CA LEU A 377 -1.06 -28.20 3.26
C LEU A 377 -0.17 -29.23 2.54
N ASP A 378 -0.76 -29.99 1.64
CA ASP A 378 -0.07 -30.96 0.77
C ASP A 378 0.55 -30.30 -0.48
N GLN A 379 1.20 -31.12 -1.32
CA GLN A 379 1.84 -30.61 -2.55
C GLN A 379 0.82 -30.02 -3.53
N ALA A 380 -0.36 -30.63 -3.66
CA ALA A 380 -1.41 -30.15 -4.57
C ALA A 380 -1.96 -28.79 -4.13
N GLY A 381 -2.16 -28.61 -2.84
CA GLY A 381 -2.53 -27.33 -2.25
C GLY A 381 -1.46 -26.24 -2.42
N VAL A 382 -0.18 -26.58 -2.26
CA VAL A 382 0.94 -25.66 -2.55
C VAL A 382 0.90 -25.20 -4.01
N ASP A 383 0.75 -26.13 -4.95
CA ASP A 383 0.76 -25.84 -6.38
C ASP A 383 -0.46 -25.02 -6.79
N PHE A 384 -1.64 -25.32 -6.24
CA PHE A 384 -2.85 -24.52 -6.46
C PHE A 384 -2.68 -23.09 -5.93
N LEU A 385 -2.20 -22.90 -4.71
CA LEU A 385 -1.99 -21.58 -4.13
C LEU A 385 -0.92 -20.77 -4.89
N ARG A 386 0.16 -21.41 -5.35
CA ARG A 386 1.14 -20.75 -6.23
C ARG A 386 0.51 -20.28 -7.55
N ALA A 387 -0.29 -21.14 -8.17
CA ALA A 387 -0.98 -20.79 -9.40
C ALA A 387 -2.00 -19.66 -9.19
N MET A 388 -2.66 -19.62 -8.04
CA MET A 388 -3.59 -18.57 -7.64
C MET A 388 -2.92 -17.18 -7.56
N HIS A 389 -1.62 -17.16 -7.26
CA HIS A 389 -0.80 -15.95 -7.12
C HIS A 389 0.21 -15.77 -8.27
N ALA A 390 0.04 -16.49 -9.40
CA ALA A 390 0.94 -16.34 -10.54
C ALA A 390 0.92 -14.88 -11.04
N GLY A 391 2.09 -14.24 -11.03
CA GLY A 391 2.26 -12.84 -11.39
C GLY A 391 3.30 -12.11 -10.52
N PRO A 392 3.44 -10.80 -10.69
CA PRO A 392 4.34 -10.01 -9.87
C PRO A 392 3.96 -10.05 -8.39
N LYS A 393 4.98 -10.09 -7.51
CA LYS A 393 4.74 -10.00 -6.06
C LYS A 393 4.07 -8.67 -5.71
N PRO A 394 3.20 -8.65 -4.68
CA PRO A 394 2.55 -7.43 -4.24
C PRO A 394 3.56 -6.37 -3.77
N TRP A 395 3.38 -5.16 -4.26
CA TRP A 395 4.14 -3.99 -3.83
C TRP A 395 3.29 -2.73 -3.93
N SER A 396 3.61 -1.69 -3.17
CA SER A 396 2.89 -0.41 -3.22
C SER A 396 3.86 0.76 -3.23
N PRO A 397 3.69 1.74 -4.14
CA PRO A 397 4.39 3.02 -4.05
C PRO A 397 3.74 3.95 -3.02
N ASP A 398 2.52 3.62 -2.57
CA ASP A 398 1.72 4.45 -1.68
C ASP A 398 2.06 4.16 -0.22
N TYR A 399 2.58 5.18 0.46
CA TYR A 399 2.74 5.21 1.91
C TYR A 399 1.67 6.13 2.49
N TYR A 400 0.84 5.63 3.38
CA TYR A 400 -0.32 6.31 3.94
C TYR A 400 -0.37 6.25 5.45
#